data_f41f70976faf0766930974e724c58e15
#
_entry.id   f41f70976faf0766930974e724c58e15
#
_cell.length_a   1.000
_cell.length_b   1.000
_cell.length_c   1.000
_cell.angle_alpha   90.00
_cell.angle_beta   90.00
_cell.angle_gamma   90.00
#
_symmetry.space_group_name_H-M   'P 1'
#
loop_
_entity.id
_entity.type
_entity.pdbx_description
1 polymer ?
#
loop_
_entity_poly.entity_id
_entity_poly.type
_entity_poly.pdbx_seq_one_letter_code
_entity_poly.pdbx_strand_id
1 'polypeptide(L)'
;KEYAFYRPSAVSVARVMADFPVILVQVCLFTVIMYFMTNLDVDAGKFWIYFLFVYVNTICVTALYRMFASLSPTIDDAVRFSGIALNLLIIYTGYVIPKTQLLGDYIWFGWIYYINPIAYSFEAVLTNEFSDRTMQCSPDNLVPQGPGIDPAFQGCTLTGAAVNAHTVNGAAYLETQYTYTRAHLWRNFGVVIAYTVLYLLVTIAATELFSFVGGGGGALVFKKSRKAKQQVKAASPSDEEKIESDSDTAVGGSTGEKEEQEALDSIVKSESIFTWRDVEYTVPYNGGERKLLNKVNGYAKPGLMIALMGASGAGKTTLLNTLSQRQKTGVVQGEMFVDGRPLGKEFQRNTGFCEQMDLHDGTSTIREALEFSAILRQDRKVPRAEKIAYVDKVIDLLELNDMQDAIISSLGVEQRKRLTIGVELAAKPSLLLFLDEPTSGLDSQSAYSIIRFLKKLTAAGQAIVCTIHQPSSVLIQQFDMVLALNPGGNTFYFGPIGENGKDVIEYFGARGVKCPPAKNVAEFLLETAIKPKKRADGTKIDWNEEWRNSKEAQAVIDEIDGLKRMRSKSVHESQSQDEATEFAAPVWLQTTMLTKRVF
;
A
#
# COMPACT_ATOMS: atom_id res chain seq x y z
N LYS A 1 0.76 3.61 -3.07
CA LYS A 1 1.06 5.00 -3.41
C LYS A 1 2.43 5.40 -2.85
N GLU A 2 2.70 5.16 -1.57
CA GLU A 2 3.92 5.59 -0.84
C GLU A 2 5.24 5.07 -1.43
N TYR A 3 5.21 3.94 -2.12
CA TYR A 3 6.39 3.34 -2.77
C TYR A 3 6.45 3.60 -4.28
N ALA A 4 5.60 4.50 -4.79
CA ALA A 4 5.49 4.84 -6.21
C ALA A 4 5.27 3.63 -7.15
N PHE A 5 4.70 2.52 -6.66
CA PHE A 5 4.41 1.34 -7.48
C PHE A 5 3.22 1.58 -8.40
N TYR A 6 2.06 1.94 -7.82
CA TYR A 6 0.82 2.11 -8.55
C TYR A 6 -0.16 3.06 -7.84
N ARG A 7 -1.11 3.57 -8.62
CA ARG A 7 -2.19 4.43 -8.12
C ARG A 7 -3.26 3.60 -7.42
N PRO A 8 -3.93 4.12 -6.37
CA PRO A 8 -5.06 3.47 -5.72
C PRO A 8 -6.20 3.16 -6.70
N SER A 9 -6.48 4.06 -7.63
CA SER A 9 -7.46 3.86 -8.71
C SER A 9 -7.17 2.64 -9.58
N ALA A 10 -5.89 2.36 -9.90
CA ALA A 10 -5.51 1.18 -10.68
C ALA A 10 -5.83 -0.13 -9.94
N VAL A 11 -5.69 -0.16 -8.61
CA VAL A 11 -6.07 -1.31 -7.79
C VAL A 11 -7.58 -1.53 -7.83
N SER A 12 -8.36 -0.45 -7.70
CA SER A 12 -9.83 -0.53 -7.73
C SER A 12 -10.34 -1.06 -9.06
N VAL A 13 -9.79 -0.57 -10.18
CA VAL A 13 -10.13 -1.05 -11.53
C VAL A 13 -9.70 -2.50 -11.72
N ALA A 14 -8.49 -2.88 -11.31
CA ALA A 14 -8.00 -4.26 -11.42
C ALA A 14 -8.88 -5.26 -10.67
N ARG A 15 -9.33 -4.91 -9.45
CA ARG A 15 -10.25 -5.74 -8.67
C ARG A 15 -11.59 -5.92 -9.35
N VAL A 16 -12.14 -4.86 -9.95
CA VAL A 16 -13.38 -4.95 -10.71
C VAL A 16 -13.22 -5.86 -11.92
N MET A 17 -12.10 -5.74 -12.66
CA MET A 17 -11.82 -6.63 -13.80
C MET A 17 -11.69 -8.09 -13.38
N ALA A 18 -11.12 -8.35 -12.21
CA ALA A 18 -11.02 -9.70 -11.65
C ALA A 18 -12.38 -10.28 -11.20
N ASP A 19 -13.35 -9.44 -10.84
CA ASP A 19 -14.68 -9.90 -10.46
C ASP A 19 -15.48 -10.45 -11.65
N PHE A 20 -15.30 -9.92 -12.87
CA PHE A 20 -16.10 -10.33 -14.02
C PHE A 20 -16.15 -11.85 -14.26
N PRO A 21 -15.02 -12.57 -14.36
CA PRO A 21 -15.06 -14.01 -14.56
C PRO A 21 -15.61 -14.78 -13.35
N VAL A 22 -15.35 -14.30 -12.14
CA VAL A 22 -15.85 -14.95 -10.91
C VAL A 22 -17.38 -14.82 -10.82
N ILE A 23 -17.91 -13.62 -11.04
CA ILE A 23 -19.35 -13.37 -11.06
C ILE A 23 -20.01 -14.13 -12.22
N LEU A 24 -19.33 -14.23 -13.37
CA LEU A 24 -19.86 -14.98 -14.52
C LEU A 24 -20.14 -16.44 -14.16
N VAL A 25 -19.17 -17.12 -13.53
CA VAL A 25 -19.34 -18.53 -13.10
C VAL A 25 -20.44 -18.64 -12.05
N GLN A 26 -20.45 -17.76 -11.07
CA GLN A 26 -21.44 -17.75 -9.99
C GLN A 26 -22.87 -17.54 -10.55
N VAL A 27 -23.05 -16.56 -11.42
CA VAL A 27 -24.35 -16.25 -12.03
C VAL A 27 -24.79 -17.35 -12.99
N CYS A 28 -23.86 -17.97 -13.73
CA CYS A 28 -24.15 -19.11 -14.58
C CYS A 28 -24.82 -20.25 -13.80
N LEU A 29 -24.19 -20.67 -12.71
CA LEU A 29 -24.73 -21.72 -11.85
C LEU A 29 -26.07 -21.32 -11.23
N PHE A 30 -26.15 -20.12 -10.68
CA PHE A 30 -27.38 -19.60 -10.07
C PHE A 30 -28.53 -19.54 -11.08
N THR A 31 -28.30 -18.99 -12.26
CA THR A 31 -29.31 -18.78 -13.30
C THR A 31 -29.85 -20.10 -13.80
N VAL A 32 -28.98 -21.09 -14.07
CA VAL A 32 -29.42 -22.42 -14.52
C VAL A 32 -30.34 -23.07 -13.47
N ILE A 33 -29.90 -23.08 -12.21
CA ILE A 33 -30.67 -23.67 -11.11
C ILE A 33 -32.02 -22.96 -10.97
N MET A 34 -32.02 -21.63 -10.84
CA MET A 34 -33.23 -20.86 -10.57
C MET A 34 -34.20 -20.89 -11.72
N TYR A 35 -33.73 -20.77 -12.97
CA TYR A 35 -34.61 -20.75 -14.16
C TYR A 35 -35.44 -22.04 -14.30
N PHE A 36 -34.81 -23.19 -14.13
CA PHE A 36 -35.50 -24.48 -14.24
C PHE A 36 -36.29 -24.86 -12.99
N MET A 37 -35.80 -24.53 -11.79
CA MET A 37 -36.53 -24.83 -10.56
C MET A 37 -37.80 -23.99 -10.37
N THR A 38 -37.82 -22.75 -10.85
CA THR A 38 -39.00 -21.87 -10.77
C THR A 38 -39.98 -22.10 -11.90
N ASN A 39 -39.74 -23.06 -12.78
CA ASN A 39 -40.61 -23.40 -13.92
C ASN A 39 -40.92 -22.18 -14.81
N LEU A 40 -39.89 -21.39 -15.12
CA LEU A 40 -39.97 -20.31 -16.08
C LEU A 40 -40.18 -20.88 -17.51
N ASP A 41 -40.59 -20.04 -18.42
CA ASP A 41 -40.90 -20.45 -19.81
C ASP A 41 -39.61 -20.94 -20.51
N VAL A 42 -39.63 -22.18 -21.01
CA VAL A 42 -38.45 -22.83 -21.60
C VAL A 42 -38.22 -22.31 -23.01
N ASP A 43 -37.73 -21.08 -23.11
CA ASP A 43 -37.32 -20.43 -24.35
C ASP A 43 -35.88 -19.94 -24.24
N ALA A 44 -35.04 -20.25 -25.24
CA ALA A 44 -33.65 -19.90 -25.25
C ALA A 44 -33.41 -18.37 -25.24
N GLY A 45 -34.27 -17.61 -25.93
CA GLY A 45 -34.17 -16.15 -25.97
C GLY A 45 -34.47 -15.53 -24.60
N LYS A 46 -35.53 -16.01 -23.93
CA LYS A 46 -35.89 -15.56 -22.58
C LYS A 46 -34.83 -15.93 -21.55
N PHE A 47 -34.26 -17.14 -21.67
CA PHE A 47 -33.16 -17.57 -20.78
C PHE A 47 -31.95 -16.66 -20.88
N TRP A 48 -31.47 -16.34 -22.10
CA TRP A 48 -30.29 -15.50 -22.26
C TRP A 48 -30.52 -14.04 -21.81
N ILE A 49 -31.73 -13.51 -22.01
CA ILE A 49 -32.09 -12.17 -21.49
C ILE A 49 -32.11 -12.19 -19.95
N TYR A 50 -32.73 -13.21 -19.35
CA TYR A 50 -32.73 -13.39 -17.90
C TYR A 50 -31.29 -13.44 -17.33
N PHE A 51 -30.46 -14.31 -17.93
CA PHE A 51 -29.06 -14.42 -17.58
C PHE A 51 -28.31 -13.08 -17.66
N LEU A 52 -28.49 -12.37 -18.76
CA LEU A 52 -27.83 -11.08 -19.00
C LEU A 52 -28.20 -10.04 -17.93
N PHE A 53 -29.47 -9.91 -17.59
CA PHE A 53 -29.91 -8.97 -16.57
C PHE A 53 -29.45 -9.36 -15.16
N VAL A 54 -29.50 -10.64 -14.80
CA VAL A 54 -28.97 -11.11 -13.51
C VAL A 54 -27.47 -10.84 -13.41
N TYR A 55 -26.71 -11.09 -14.47
CA TYR A 55 -25.28 -10.86 -14.52
C TYR A 55 -24.93 -9.37 -14.37
N VAL A 56 -25.52 -8.51 -15.19
CA VAL A 56 -25.22 -7.07 -15.14
C VAL A 56 -25.70 -6.43 -13.83
N ASN A 57 -26.86 -6.87 -13.30
CA ASN A 57 -27.35 -6.40 -12.02
C ASN A 57 -26.42 -6.82 -10.86
N THR A 58 -25.90 -8.04 -10.88
CA THR A 58 -24.93 -8.51 -9.87
C THR A 58 -23.66 -7.67 -9.91
N ILE A 59 -23.14 -7.34 -11.09
CA ILE A 59 -21.99 -6.43 -11.24
C ILE A 59 -22.32 -5.04 -10.70
N CYS A 60 -23.52 -4.51 -11.00
CA CYS A 60 -23.97 -3.21 -10.53
C CYS A 60 -24.02 -3.13 -9.00
N VAL A 61 -24.61 -4.12 -8.34
CA VAL A 61 -24.69 -4.20 -6.88
C VAL A 61 -23.30 -4.38 -6.25
N THR A 62 -22.44 -5.17 -6.87
CA THR A 62 -21.03 -5.32 -6.42
C THR A 62 -20.30 -3.99 -6.51
N ALA A 63 -20.50 -3.22 -7.60
CA ALA A 63 -19.91 -1.89 -7.76
C ALA A 63 -20.44 -0.89 -6.71
N LEU A 64 -21.73 -0.97 -6.36
CA LEU A 64 -22.35 -0.19 -5.30
C LEU A 64 -21.69 -0.48 -3.93
N TYR A 65 -21.48 -1.75 -3.58
CA TYR A 65 -20.80 -2.12 -2.34
C TYR A 65 -19.35 -1.61 -2.29
N ARG A 66 -18.64 -1.68 -3.41
CA ARG A 66 -17.28 -1.13 -3.52
C ARG A 66 -17.27 0.39 -3.36
N MET A 67 -18.29 1.07 -3.88
CA MET A 67 -18.46 2.50 -3.67
C MET A 67 -18.62 2.84 -2.19
N PHE A 68 -19.49 2.16 -1.45
CA PHE A 68 -19.63 2.37 -0.01
C PHE A 68 -18.34 2.04 0.75
N ALA A 69 -17.65 0.96 0.40
CA ALA A 69 -16.38 0.60 0.99
C ALA A 69 -15.30 1.67 0.78
N SER A 70 -15.29 2.33 -0.39
CA SER A 70 -14.32 3.40 -0.69
C SER A 70 -14.62 4.74 -0.02
N LEU A 71 -15.88 4.98 0.35
CA LEU A 71 -16.34 6.20 1.02
C LEU A 71 -16.34 6.08 2.56
N SER A 72 -16.26 4.87 3.10
CA SER A 72 -16.35 4.62 4.55
C SER A 72 -14.97 4.54 5.19
N PRO A 73 -14.78 5.15 6.38
CA PRO A 73 -13.50 5.12 7.09
C PRO A 73 -13.20 3.77 7.73
N THR A 74 -14.22 2.99 8.08
CA THR A 74 -14.09 1.67 8.70
C THR A 74 -14.89 0.61 7.94
N ILE A 75 -14.50 -0.66 8.08
CA ILE A 75 -15.23 -1.79 7.49
C ILE A 75 -16.63 -1.90 8.09
N ASP A 76 -16.78 -1.66 9.38
CA ASP A 76 -18.07 -1.73 10.08
C ASP A 76 -19.06 -0.69 9.54
N ASP A 77 -18.60 0.53 9.27
CA ASP A 77 -19.43 1.57 8.66
C ASP A 77 -19.83 1.20 7.23
N ALA A 78 -18.90 0.67 6.45
CA ALA A 78 -19.17 0.20 5.08
C ALA A 78 -20.28 -0.87 5.06
N VAL A 79 -20.20 -1.86 5.96
CA VAL A 79 -21.20 -2.94 6.07
C VAL A 79 -22.55 -2.40 6.50
N ARG A 80 -22.61 -1.47 7.45
CA ARG A 80 -23.85 -0.83 7.90
C ARG A 80 -24.54 -0.06 6.77
N PHE A 81 -23.80 0.83 6.09
CA PHE A 81 -24.35 1.63 5.00
C PHE A 81 -24.79 0.78 3.81
N SER A 82 -24.01 -0.23 3.43
CA SER A 82 -24.38 -1.12 2.33
C SER A 82 -25.60 -2.00 2.68
N GLY A 83 -25.72 -2.46 3.94
CA GLY A 83 -26.87 -3.22 4.40
C GLY A 83 -28.16 -2.39 4.38
N ILE A 84 -28.11 -1.14 4.87
CA ILE A 84 -29.26 -0.22 4.83
C ILE A 84 -29.65 0.08 3.38
N ALA A 85 -28.67 0.39 2.53
CA ALA A 85 -28.91 0.70 1.13
C ALA A 85 -29.56 -0.48 0.40
N LEU A 86 -29.07 -1.71 0.60
CA LEU A 86 -29.65 -2.90 -0.02
C LEU A 86 -31.12 -3.11 0.38
N ASN A 87 -31.44 -2.99 1.68
CA ASN A 87 -32.82 -3.12 2.16
C ASN A 87 -33.73 -2.06 1.53
N LEU A 88 -33.28 -0.82 1.45
CA LEU A 88 -34.03 0.24 0.77
C LEU A 88 -34.22 -0.08 -0.72
N LEU A 89 -33.19 -0.52 -1.42
CA LEU A 89 -33.29 -0.87 -2.82
C LEU A 89 -34.27 -2.04 -3.06
N ILE A 90 -34.31 -3.06 -2.18
CA ILE A 90 -35.26 -4.17 -2.28
C ILE A 90 -36.69 -3.73 -2.03
N ILE A 91 -36.95 -2.93 -0.99
CA ILE A 91 -38.32 -2.45 -0.67
C ILE A 91 -38.88 -1.60 -1.81
N TYR A 92 -38.05 -0.72 -2.38
CA TYR A 92 -38.46 0.20 -3.44
C TYR A 92 -38.18 -0.32 -4.86
N THR A 93 -38.16 -1.64 -5.06
CA THR A 93 -38.06 -2.24 -6.40
C THR A 93 -39.32 -2.05 -7.26
N GLY A 94 -40.45 -1.70 -6.65
CA GLY A 94 -41.75 -1.64 -7.29
C GLY A 94 -42.54 -2.95 -7.23
N TYR A 95 -42.01 -3.99 -6.52
CA TYR A 95 -42.73 -5.25 -6.26
C TYR A 95 -43.43 -5.25 -4.90
N VAL A 96 -42.70 -4.95 -3.83
CA VAL A 96 -43.27 -4.89 -2.46
C VAL A 96 -44.30 -3.76 -2.36
N ILE A 97 -43.98 -2.61 -2.90
CA ILE A 97 -44.89 -1.48 -3.07
C ILE A 97 -45.01 -1.26 -4.59
N PRO A 98 -46.18 -1.52 -5.19
CA PRO A 98 -46.37 -1.32 -6.62
C PRO A 98 -45.97 0.07 -7.09
N LYS A 99 -45.32 0.17 -8.22
CA LYS A 99 -44.84 1.43 -8.81
C LYS A 99 -45.98 2.46 -8.93
N THR A 100 -47.19 2.03 -9.25
CA THR A 100 -48.36 2.89 -9.32
C THR A 100 -48.71 3.57 -8.02
N GLN A 101 -48.64 2.84 -6.90
CA GLN A 101 -48.88 3.39 -5.55
C GLN A 101 -47.70 4.27 -5.09
N LEU A 102 -46.46 3.82 -5.38
CA LEU A 102 -45.25 4.54 -4.98
C LEU A 102 -45.17 5.94 -5.64
N LEU A 103 -45.58 6.06 -6.87
CA LEU A 103 -45.56 7.33 -7.62
C LEU A 103 -46.87 8.14 -7.46
N GLY A 104 -47.98 7.50 -7.10
CA GLY A 104 -49.27 8.16 -6.89
C GLY A 104 -49.44 8.66 -5.42
N ASP A 105 -49.40 7.70 -4.49
CA ASP A 105 -49.76 7.97 -3.09
C ASP A 105 -48.56 8.41 -2.23
N TYR A 106 -47.35 7.95 -2.59
CA TYR A 106 -46.12 8.14 -1.82
C TYR A 106 -45.06 8.92 -2.58
N ILE A 107 -45.40 10.04 -3.19
CA ILE A 107 -44.53 10.86 -4.04
C ILE A 107 -43.17 11.18 -3.38
N TRP A 108 -43.15 11.41 -2.08
CA TRP A 108 -41.90 11.71 -1.34
C TRP A 108 -40.84 10.59 -1.39
N PHE A 109 -41.28 9.35 -1.57
CA PHE A 109 -40.41 8.18 -1.70
C PHE A 109 -40.32 7.66 -3.12
N GLY A 110 -41.18 8.15 -4.03
CA GLY A 110 -41.24 7.70 -5.42
C GLY A 110 -39.95 7.92 -6.20
N TRP A 111 -39.19 8.97 -5.86
CA TRP A 111 -37.90 9.24 -6.50
C TRP A 111 -36.86 8.15 -6.23
N ILE A 112 -36.95 7.39 -5.10
CA ILE A 112 -36.06 6.26 -4.78
C ILE A 112 -36.17 5.17 -5.84
N TYR A 113 -37.36 4.95 -6.40
CA TYR A 113 -37.57 4.01 -7.49
C TYR A 113 -36.69 4.34 -8.71
N TYR A 114 -36.59 5.62 -9.08
CA TYR A 114 -35.82 6.05 -10.25
C TYR A 114 -34.31 5.95 -10.07
N ILE A 115 -33.80 6.05 -8.85
CA ILE A 115 -32.36 5.87 -8.57
C ILE A 115 -31.99 4.41 -8.23
N ASN A 116 -32.95 3.49 -8.31
CA ASN A 116 -32.78 2.09 -7.95
C ASN A 116 -32.46 1.22 -9.19
N PRO A 117 -31.21 0.80 -9.42
CA PRO A 117 -30.87 -0.03 -10.58
C PRO A 117 -31.55 -1.41 -10.53
N ILE A 118 -31.86 -1.95 -9.31
CA ILE A 118 -32.52 -3.23 -9.15
C ILE A 118 -33.96 -3.16 -9.70
N ALA A 119 -34.65 -2.04 -9.56
CA ALA A 119 -36.01 -1.84 -10.08
C ALA A 119 -36.06 -1.98 -11.60
N TYR A 120 -35.09 -1.41 -12.31
CA TYR A 120 -35.00 -1.52 -13.77
C TYR A 120 -34.68 -2.95 -14.22
N SER A 121 -33.81 -3.66 -13.52
CA SER A 121 -33.51 -5.06 -13.79
C SER A 121 -34.72 -5.94 -13.53
N PHE A 122 -35.45 -5.68 -12.47
CA PHE A 122 -36.66 -6.41 -12.09
C PHE A 122 -37.79 -6.22 -13.10
N GLU A 123 -38.08 -4.97 -13.55
CA GLU A 123 -39.01 -4.67 -14.63
C GLU A 123 -38.64 -5.45 -15.90
N ALA A 124 -37.38 -5.49 -16.29
CA ALA A 124 -36.91 -6.17 -17.47
C ALA A 124 -37.09 -7.70 -17.40
N VAL A 125 -36.75 -8.30 -16.25
CA VAL A 125 -36.90 -9.75 -16.05
C VAL A 125 -38.38 -10.17 -16.06
N LEU A 126 -39.25 -9.43 -15.36
CA LEU A 126 -40.67 -9.73 -15.34
C LEU A 126 -41.31 -9.55 -16.71
N THR A 127 -41.02 -8.48 -17.44
CA THR A 127 -41.57 -8.27 -18.77
C THR A 127 -41.04 -9.29 -19.78
N ASN A 128 -39.81 -9.77 -19.65
CA ASN A 128 -39.25 -10.83 -20.47
C ASN A 128 -40.01 -12.17 -20.29
N GLU A 129 -40.41 -12.48 -19.05
CA GLU A 129 -41.09 -13.74 -18.74
C GLU A 129 -42.57 -13.70 -19.06
N PHE A 130 -43.28 -12.65 -18.65
CA PHE A 130 -44.73 -12.64 -18.63
C PHE A 130 -45.39 -12.00 -19.86
N SER A 131 -44.71 -11.17 -20.65
CA SER A 131 -45.33 -10.41 -21.74
C SER A 131 -46.05 -11.26 -22.78
N ASP A 132 -45.54 -12.45 -23.10
CA ASP A 132 -46.09 -13.35 -24.11
C ASP A 132 -46.90 -14.50 -23.49
N ARG A 133 -47.08 -14.51 -22.16
CA ARG A 133 -47.74 -15.60 -21.44
C ARG A 133 -49.20 -15.27 -21.15
N THR A 134 -50.09 -16.24 -21.43
CA THR A 134 -51.47 -16.17 -21.01
C THR A 134 -51.66 -17.03 -19.75
N MET A 135 -52.13 -16.40 -18.68
CA MET A 135 -52.38 -17.04 -17.38
C MET A 135 -53.85 -17.39 -17.24
N GLN A 136 -54.12 -18.61 -16.80
CA GLN A 136 -55.51 -19.01 -16.47
C GLN A 136 -55.85 -18.51 -15.07
N CYS A 137 -57.04 -17.97 -14.89
CA CYS A 137 -57.53 -17.53 -13.61
C CYS A 137 -57.88 -18.71 -12.71
N SER A 138 -57.42 -18.64 -11.45
CA SER A 138 -57.82 -19.60 -10.43
C SER A 138 -59.35 -19.54 -10.25
N PRO A 139 -60.01 -20.68 -9.94
CA PRO A 139 -61.46 -20.70 -9.67
C PRO A 139 -61.92 -19.67 -8.63
N ASP A 140 -61.05 -19.38 -7.67
CA ASP A 140 -61.33 -18.38 -6.61
C ASP A 140 -61.36 -16.93 -7.11
N ASN A 141 -60.78 -16.68 -8.30
CA ASN A 141 -60.75 -15.35 -8.93
C ASN A 141 -61.78 -15.20 -10.08
N LEU A 142 -62.66 -16.18 -10.25
CA LEU A 142 -63.72 -16.10 -11.21
C LEU A 142 -65.02 -15.62 -10.56
N VAL A 143 -65.68 -14.63 -11.14
CA VAL A 143 -66.91 -13.99 -10.58
C VAL A 143 -67.96 -13.92 -11.67
N PRO A 144 -69.24 -14.22 -11.37
CA PRO A 144 -69.85 -14.53 -10.06
C PRO A 144 -69.54 -15.96 -9.58
N GLN A 145 -69.48 -16.15 -8.26
CA GLN A 145 -69.31 -17.45 -7.62
C GLN A 145 -70.61 -17.90 -7.01
N GLY A 146 -70.96 -19.18 -7.14
CA GLY A 146 -72.16 -19.74 -6.52
C GLY A 146 -72.59 -21.10 -7.12
N PRO A 147 -73.40 -21.90 -6.41
CA PRO A 147 -73.90 -23.16 -6.91
C PRO A 147 -74.84 -22.94 -8.09
N GLY A 148 -74.56 -23.60 -9.24
CA GLY A 148 -75.40 -23.52 -10.44
C GLY A 148 -75.04 -22.41 -11.44
N ILE A 149 -73.94 -21.70 -11.25
CA ILE A 149 -73.47 -20.70 -12.22
C ILE A 149 -72.75 -21.42 -13.36
N ASP A 150 -73.20 -21.15 -14.60
CA ASP A 150 -72.49 -21.63 -15.76
C ASP A 150 -71.14 -20.97 -15.91
N PRO A 151 -70.04 -21.75 -16.03
CA PRO A 151 -68.69 -21.21 -16.21
C PRO A 151 -68.56 -20.22 -17.38
N ALA A 152 -69.40 -20.33 -18.39
CA ALA A 152 -69.43 -19.42 -19.55
C ALA A 152 -69.74 -17.95 -19.18
N PHE A 153 -70.37 -17.70 -18.06
CA PHE A 153 -70.72 -16.35 -17.57
C PHE A 153 -69.80 -15.82 -16.46
N GLN A 154 -68.76 -16.57 -16.15
CA GLN A 154 -67.77 -16.12 -15.18
C GLN A 154 -66.67 -15.30 -15.86
N GLY A 155 -66.27 -14.21 -15.24
CA GLY A 155 -65.13 -13.41 -15.68
C GLY A 155 -64.04 -13.37 -14.62
N CYS A 156 -62.82 -13.21 -15.03
CA CYS A 156 -61.67 -13.09 -14.16
C CYS A 156 -61.60 -11.71 -13.49
N THR A 157 -61.37 -11.66 -12.15
CA THR A 157 -61.29 -10.43 -11.37
C THR A 157 -59.85 -9.86 -11.31
N LEU A 158 -58.88 -10.56 -11.90
CA LEU A 158 -57.51 -10.07 -11.92
C LEU A 158 -57.38 -8.82 -12.81
N THR A 159 -56.56 -7.87 -12.35
CA THR A 159 -56.26 -6.64 -13.11
C THR A 159 -55.70 -6.98 -14.49
N GLY A 160 -56.18 -6.31 -15.54
CA GLY A 160 -55.79 -6.57 -16.93
C GLY A 160 -56.53 -7.70 -17.60
N ALA A 161 -57.54 -8.34 -16.96
CA ALA A 161 -58.41 -9.30 -17.58
C ALA A 161 -59.39 -8.63 -18.54
N ALA A 162 -59.62 -9.24 -19.71
CA ALA A 162 -60.69 -8.79 -20.60
C ALA A 162 -62.05 -9.16 -20.00
N VAL A 163 -63.09 -8.43 -20.39
CA VAL A 163 -64.46 -8.70 -19.91
C VAL A 163 -64.90 -10.11 -20.35
N ASN A 164 -65.40 -10.90 -19.38
CA ASN A 164 -65.79 -12.30 -19.56
C ASN A 164 -64.68 -13.25 -19.99
N ALA A 165 -63.42 -12.92 -19.77
CA ALA A 165 -62.29 -13.81 -20.07
C ALA A 165 -61.94 -14.65 -18.85
N HIS A 166 -61.61 -15.92 -19.05
CA HIS A 166 -61.07 -16.85 -18.05
C HIS A 166 -59.52 -16.78 -17.96
N THR A 167 -58.93 -16.00 -18.84
CA THR A 167 -57.49 -15.86 -18.97
C THR A 167 -57.09 -14.40 -18.91
N VAL A 168 -55.89 -14.15 -18.41
CA VAL A 168 -55.26 -12.82 -18.36
C VAL A 168 -54.02 -12.85 -19.22
N ASN A 169 -53.86 -11.86 -20.08
CA ASN A 169 -52.63 -11.65 -20.81
C ASN A 169 -51.58 -11.04 -19.84
N GLY A 170 -50.41 -11.67 -19.75
CA GLY A 170 -49.37 -11.22 -18.86
C GLY A 170 -48.88 -9.80 -19.14
N ALA A 171 -48.85 -9.37 -20.40
CA ALA A 171 -48.51 -7.99 -20.76
C ALA A 171 -49.54 -6.98 -20.19
N ALA A 172 -50.85 -7.28 -20.38
CA ALA A 172 -51.91 -6.42 -19.84
C ALA A 172 -51.92 -6.36 -18.30
N TYR A 173 -51.64 -7.48 -17.64
CA TYR A 173 -51.48 -7.55 -16.20
C TYR A 173 -50.33 -6.67 -15.72
N LEU A 174 -49.12 -6.80 -16.33
CA LEU A 174 -47.94 -6.03 -15.93
C LEU A 174 -48.11 -4.53 -16.19
N GLU A 175 -48.76 -4.15 -17.28
CA GLU A 175 -49.02 -2.76 -17.64
C GLU A 175 -50.01 -2.11 -16.66
N THR A 176 -51.10 -2.80 -16.34
CA THR A 176 -52.14 -2.26 -15.45
C THR A 176 -51.69 -2.23 -13.99
N GLN A 177 -51.04 -3.28 -13.50
CA GLN A 177 -50.65 -3.41 -12.09
C GLN A 177 -49.38 -2.66 -11.76
N TYR A 178 -48.38 -2.68 -12.65
CA TYR A 178 -47.03 -2.17 -12.37
C TYR A 178 -46.55 -1.09 -13.34
N THR A 179 -47.29 -0.81 -14.43
CA THR A 179 -46.87 0.06 -15.54
C THR A 179 -45.58 -0.41 -16.21
N TYR A 180 -45.35 -1.74 -16.25
CA TYR A 180 -44.20 -2.36 -16.87
C TYR A 180 -44.49 -2.72 -18.32
N THR A 181 -43.58 -2.36 -19.23
CA THR A 181 -43.73 -2.65 -20.67
C THR A 181 -42.45 -3.25 -21.25
N ARG A 182 -42.60 -4.23 -22.15
CA ARG A 182 -41.45 -4.88 -22.81
C ARG A 182 -40.64 -3.90 -23.67
N ALA A 183 -41.27 -2.82 -24.16
CA ALA A 183 -40.57 -1.77 -24.89
C ALA A 183 -39.42 -1.13 -24.13
N HIS A 184 -39.47 -1.15 -22.81
CA HIS A 184 -38.44 -0.57 -21.93
C HIS A 184 -37.23 -1.49 -21.66
N LEU A 185 -37.24 -2.74 -22.12
CA LEU A 185 -36.23 -3.75 -21.79
C LEU A 185 -34.81 -3.27 -22.05
N TRP A 186 -34.48 -2.84 -23.28
CA TRP A 186 -33.13 -2.38 -23.60
C TRP A 186 -32.77 -1.01 -23.00
N ARG A 187 -33.76 -0.14 -22.79
CA ARG A 187 -33.58 1.09 -22.01
C ARG A 187 -33.13 0.77 -20.59
N ASN A 188 -33.81 -0.18 -19.93
CA ASN A 188 -33.49 -0.60 -18.57
C ASN A 188 -32.10 -1.21 -18.48
N PHE A 189 -31.67 -1.98 -19.47
CA PHE A 189 -30.29 -2.48 -19.58
C PHE A 189 -29.28 -1.33 -19.61
N GLY A 190 -29.50 -0.32 -20.45
CA GLY A 190 -28.64 0.87 -20.52
C GLY A 190 -28.59 1.64 -19.21
N VAL A 191 -29.70 1.75 -18.48
CA VAL A 191 -29.76 2.41 -17.18
C VAL A 191 -28.93 1.66 -16.13
N VAL A 192 -29.00 0.34 -16.06
CA VAL A 192 -28.21 -0.47 -15.11
C VAL A 192 -26.71 -0.34 -15.40
N ILE A 193 -26.31 -0.34 -16.68
CA ILE A 193 -24.93 -0.09 -17.07
C ILE A 193 -24.49 1.33 -16.66
N ALA A 194 -25.34 2.33 -16.87
CA ALA A 194 -25.03 3.71 -16.48
C ALA A 194 -24.78 3.84 -14.97
N TYR A 195 -25.61 3.18 -14.13
CA TYR A 195 -25.36 3.13 -12.68
C TYR A 195 -24.08 2.39 -12.34
N THR A 196 -23.78 1.28 -13.00
CA THR A 196 -22.51 0.55 -12.80
C THR A 196 -21.31 1.46 -13.07
N VAL A 197 -21.32 2.17 -14.20
CA VAL A 197 -20.26 3.13 -14.56
C VAL A 197 -20.19 4.27 -13.55
N LEU A 198 -21.32 4.82 -13.12
CA LEU A 198 -21.37 5.86 -12.10
C LEU A 198 -20.73 5.40 -10.79
N TYR A 199 -21.11 4.23 -10.27
CA TYR A 199 -20.55 3.68 -9.04
C TYR A 199 -19.04 3.42 -9.16
N LEU A 200 -18.56 2.96 -10.31
CA LEU A 200 -17.14 2.81 -10.59
C LEU A 200 -16.42 4.15 -10.60
N LEU A 201 -16.96 5.16 -11.27
CA LEU A 201 -16.36 6.50 -11.30
C LEU A 201 -16.26 7.11 -9.89
N VAL A 202 -17.32 6.97 -9.08
CA VAL A 202 -17.30 7.43 -7.69
C VAL A 202 -16.27 6.66 -6.87
N THR A 203 -16.16 5.33 -7.04
CA THR A 203 -15.15 4.50 -6.38
C THR A 203 -13.74 4.96 -6.74
N ILE A 204 -13.47 5.18 -8.03
CA ILE A 204 -12.17 5.67 -8.52
C ILE A 204 -11.85 7.04 -7.91
N ALA A 205 -12.80 7.98 -7.95
CA ALA A 205 -12.63 9.30 -7.38
C ALA A 205 -12.40 9.26 -5.86
N ALA A 206 -13.20 8.45 -5.16
CA ALA A 206 -13.09 8.30 -3.71
C ALA A 206 -11.72 7.71 -3.30
N THR A 207 -11.22 6.69 -4.00
CA THR A 207 -9.91 6.08 -3.70
C THR A 207 -8.73 7.00 -3.99
N GLU A 208 -8.85 7.96 -4.89
CA GLU A 208 -7.82 8.99 -5.13
C GLU A 208 -7.88 10.14 -4.12
N LEU A 209 -9.10 10.57 -3.74
CA LEU A 209 -9.32 11.74 -2.88
C LEU A 209 -9.21 11.39 -1.39
N PHE A 210 -9.75 10.24 -0.97
CA PHE A 210 -9.80 9.83 0.43
C PHE A 210 -8.76 8.75 0.71
N SER A 211 -7.84 9.03 1.61
CA SER A 211 -6.89 8.06 2.15
C SER A 211 -7.34 7.68 3.56
N PHE A 212 -8.36 6.81 3.66
CA PHE A 212 -8.82 6.23 4.94
C PHE A 212 -7.91 5.12 5.46
N VAL A 213 -6.87 4.76 4.75
CA VAL A 213 -5.79 3.95 5.33
C VAL A 213 -5.16 4.80 6.41
N GLY A 214 -5.85 4.92 7.52
CA GLY A 214 -5.32 5.40 8.75
C GLY A 214 -4.09 4.55 9.01
N GLY A 215 -2.93 5.18 9.00
CA GLY A 215 -1.84 4.59 9.71
C GLY A 215 -2.38 4.23 11.09
N GLY A 216 -2.62 2.97 11.34
CA GLY A 216 -2.83 2.41 12.67
C GLY A 216 -1.56 2.54 13.50
N GLY A 217 -1.01 3.72 13.50
CA GLY A 217 0.12 4.20 14.27
C GLY A 217 -0.29 5.37 15.14
N GLY A 218 -1.51 5.38 15.64
CA GLY A 218 -1.72 5.98 16.95
C GLY A 218 -0.82 5.15 17.87
N ALA A 219 0.28 5.75 18.35
CA ALA A 219 1.07 5.16 19.40
C ALA A 219 0.09 4.87 20.54
N LEU A 220 -0.33 3.61 20.65
CA LEU A 220 -1.07 3.12 21.81
C LEU A 220 -0.09 3.23 22.96
N VAL A 221 -0.15 4.37 23.66
CA VAL A 221 0.57 4.56 24.91
C VAL A 221 -0.11 3.68 25.93
N PHE A 222 0.33 2.42 26.01
CA PHE A 222 -0.06 1.54 27.09
C PHE A 222 0.52 2.13 28.39
N LYS A 223 -0.33 2.68 29.24
CA LYS A 223 0.06 2.97 30.63
C LYS A 223 0.55 1.66 31.23
N LYS A 224 1.84 1.59 31.60
CA LYS A 224 2.42 0.44 32.29
C LYS A 224 1.63 0.16 33.56
N SER A 225 0.77 -0.83 33.51
CA SER A 225 0.08 -1.33 34.68
C SER A 225 1.12 -1.97 35.62
N ARG A 226 0.96 -1.78 36.93
CA ARG A 226 1.84 -2.40 37.95
C ARG A 226 1.88 -3.94 37.84
N LYS A 227 0.85 -4.58 37.29
CA LYS A 227 0.79 -6.05 37.06
C LYS A 227 1.74 -6.53 35.96
N ALA A 228 2.00 -5.74 34.93
CA ALA A 228 2.94 -6.11 33.85
C ALA A 228 4.41 -6.13 34.33
N LYS A 229 4.75 -5.36 35.37
CA LYS A 229 6.10 -5.38 35.96
C LYS A 229 6.41 -6.65 36.74
N GLN A 230 5.40 -7.38 37.24
CA GLN A 230 5.60 -8.64 37.98
C GLN A 230 5.74 -9.85 37.07
N GLN A 231 5.14 -9.85 35.88
CA GLN A 231 5.25 -10.94 34.91
C GLN A 231 6.61 -10.97 34.18
N VAL A 232 7.23 -9.80 33.94
CA VAL A 232 8.55 -9.72 33.29
C VAL A 232 9.69 -10.16 34.24
N LYS A 233 9.48 -10.15 35.56
CA LYS A 233 10.46 -10.62 36.56
C LYS A 233 10.48 -12.14 36.76
N ALA A 234 9.48 -12.86 36.23
CA ALA A 234 9.33 -14.32 36.39
C ALA A 234 9.81 -15.15 35.18
N ALA A 235 10.26 -14.49 34.10
CA ALA A 235 10.73 -15.16 32.88
C ALA A 235 12.17 -14.75 32.58
N SER A 236 13.11 -15.30 33.31
CA SER A 236 14.53 -15.37 32.94
C SER A 236 15.01 -16.79 33.19
N PRO A 237 15.27 -17.56 32.18
CA PRO A 237 16.11 -18.74 32.29
C PRO A 237 17.55 -18.37 31.92
N SER A 238 18.43 -18.70 32.86
CA SER A 238 19.85 -18.86 32.62
C SER A 238 20.08 -20.16 31.84
N ASP A 239 20.80 -20.12 30.75
CA ASP A 239 21.64 -21.22 30.31
C ASP A 239 22.70 -20.71 29.34
N GLU A 240 23.94 -20.80 29.85
CA GLU A 240 25.17 -20.65 29.07
C GLU A 240 25.44 -21.97 28.38
N GLU A 241 25.49 -22.00 27.07
CA GLU A 241 26.02 -23.13 26.32
C GLU A 241 27.25 -22.68 25.50
N LYS A 242 28.38 -23.31 25.79
CA LYS A 242 29.65 -23.19 25.11
C LYS A 242 29.54 -23.65 23.67
N ILE A 243 29.95 -22.85 22.73
CA ILE A 243 30.22 -23.29 21.36
C ILE A 243 31.72 -23.23 21.11
N GLU A 244 32.26 -24.41 20.82
CA GLU A 244 33.62 -24.62 20.36
C GLU A 244 33.80 -24.07 18.95
N SER A 245 34.98 -23.49 18.75
CA SER A 245 35.45 -22.99 17.47
C SER A 245 35.93 -24.16 16.61
N ASP A 246 35.40 -24.29 15.41
CA ASP A 246 36.10 -24.98 14.34
C ASP A 246 36.30 -24.06 13.14
N SER A 247 37.55 -24.02 12.75
CA SER A 247 38.12 -23.21 11.69
C SER A 247 38.13 -23.94 10.35
N ASP A 248 38.17 -23.12 9.29
CA ASP A 248 38.69 -23.41 7.98
C ASP A 248 37.89 -24.30 7.01
N THR A 249 37.31 -23.64 6.03
CA THR A 249 37.51 -24.09 4.65
C THR A 249 37.46 -22.89 3.67
N ALA A 250 38.62 -22.52 3.18
CA ALA A 250 38.77 -21.66 2.01
C ALA A 250 38.54 -22.53 0.77
N VAL A 251 37.56 -22.17 -0.06
CA VAL A 251 37.48 -22.67 -1.42
C VAL A 251 37.49 -21.48 -2.37
N GLY A 252 38.51 -21.45 -3.20
CA GLY A 252 38.73 -20.45 -4.22
C GLY A 252 37.73 -20.54 -5.38
N GLY A 253 37.37 -19.40 -5.93
CA GLY A 253 36.58 -19.25 -7.12
C GLY A 253 36.84 -17.91 -7.78
N SER A 254 37.88 -17.84 -8.62
CA SER A 254 38.29 -16.63 -9.34
C SER A 254 37.42 -16.25 -10.54
N THR A 255 36.34 -16.96 -10.81
CA THR A 255 35.37 -16.66 -11.89
C THR A 255 34.16 -15.86 -11.39
N GLY A 256 33.69 -16.10 -10.19
CA GLY A 256 32.53 -15.39 -9.63
C GLY A 256 32.77 -13.92 -9.32
N GLU A 257 34.00 -13.53 -8.95
CA GLU A 257 34.32 -12.13 -8.63
C GLU A 257 34.24 -11.18 -9.84
N LYS A 258 34.52 -11.66 -11.05
CA LYS A 258 34.41 -10.85 -12.28
C LYS A 258 32.95 -10.63 -12.70
N GLU A 259 32.10 -11.64 -12.61
CA GLU A 259 30.68 -11.55 -12.93
C GLU A 259 29.94 -10.69 -11.90
N GLU A 260 30.30 -10.82 -10.62
CA GLU A 260 29.77 -9.96 -9.55
C GLU A 260 30.18 -8.49 -9.74
N GLN A 261 31.42 -8.23 -10.15
CA GLN A 261 31.91 -6.89 -10.43
C GLN A 261 31.20 -6.26 -11.65
N GLU A 262 30.98 -7.04 -12.72
CA GLU A 262 30.21 -6.58 -13.89
C GLU A 262 28.74 -6.31 -13.56
N ALA A 263 28.14 -7.12 -12.67
CA ALA A 263 26.78 -6.89 -12.16
C ALA A 263 26.73 -5.60 -11.33
N LEU A 264 27.68 -5.36 -10.45
CA LEU A 264 27.80 -4.13 -9.65
C LEU A 264 28.03 -2.90 -10.54
N ASP A 265 28.88 -2.98 -11.57
CA ASP A 265 29.16 -1.89 -12.51
C ASP A 265 27.93 -1.54 -13.39
N SER A 266 27.02 -2.49 -13.55
CA SER A 266 25.75 -2.29 -14.28
C SER A 266 24.65 -1.64 -13.44
N ILE A 267 24.81 -1.62 -12.10
CA ILE A 267 23.93 -0.88 -11.19
C ILE A 267 24.18 0.61 -11.41
N VAL A 268 23.12 1.39 -11.44
CA VAL A 268 23.21 2.83 -11.69
C VAL A 268 24.14 3.48 -10.68
N LYS A 269 25.22 4.07 -11.17
CA LYS A 269 26.04 4.98 -10.37
C LYS A 269 25.18 6.18 -10.03
N SER A 270 24.82 6.33 -8.76
CA SER A 270 24.22 7.57 -8.28
C SER A 270 25.28 8.66 -8.32
N GLU A 271 24.98 9.76 -9.00
CA GLU A 271 25.83 10.95 -8.98
C GLU A 271 25.22 12.07 -8.14
N SER A 272 23.98 11.90 -7.76
CA SER A 272 23.20 12.93 -7.08
C SER A 272 23.48 12.96 -5.59
N ILE A 273 23.51 14.16 -5.03
CA ILE A 273 23.76 14.43 -3.62
C ILE A 273 22.48 14.89 -2.97
N PHE A 274 22.09 14.23 -1.88
CA PHE A 274 20.95 14.61 -1.06
C PHE A 274 21.41 15.37 0.18
N THR A 275 20.84 16.55 0.43
CA THR A 275 21.16 17.38 1.60
C THR A 275 19.88 17.79 2.33
N TRP A 276 19.96 17.87 3.67
CA TRP A 276 18.86 18.35 4.50
C TRP A 276 19.39 19.31 5.57
N ARG A 277 18.61 20.39 5.81
CA ARG A 277 18.96 21.45 6.74
C ARG A 277 17.79 21.82 7.63
N ASP A 278 18.06 21.95 8.93
CA ASP A 278 17.10 22.33 9.96
C ASP A 278 15.79 21.55 9.91
N VAL A 279 15.88 20.24 9.64
CA VAL A 279 14.70 19.39 9.54
C VAL A 279 14.06 19.23 10.91
N GLU A 280 12.81 19.68 11.02
CA GLU A 280 11.95 19.54 12.19
C GLU A 280 10.69 18.75 11.81
N TYR A 281 10.18 17.98 12.77
CA TYR A 281 8.93 17.26 12.56
C TYR A 281 8.08 17.34 13.84
N THR A 282 6.87 17.85 13.66
CA THR A 282 5.92 18.09 14.75
C THR A 282 4.62 17.35 14.47
N VAL A 283 4.07 16.68 15.47
CA VAL A 283 2.81 15.93 15.37
C VAL A 283 1.82 16.45 16.41
N PRO A 284 0.50 16.43 16.10
CA PRO A 284 -0.53 16.70 17.08
C PRO A 284 -0.52 15.59 18.16
N TYR A 285 -0.58 16.00 19.43
CA TYR A 285 -0.52 15.09 20.57
C TYR A 285 -1.32 15.62 21.75
N ASN A 286 -2.33 14.89 22.21
CA ASN A 286 -3.15 15.20 23.41
C ASN A 286 -3.66 16.65 23.48
N GLY A 287 -4.16 17.20 22.37
CA GLY A 287 -4.66 18.58 22.30
C GLY A 287 -3.58 19.67 22.20
N GLY A 288 -2.30 19.27 22.07
CA GLY A 288 -1.14 20.13 21.81
C GLY A 288 -0.29 19.58 20.67
N GLU A 289 0.91 20.09 20.56
CA GLU A 289 1.90 19.67 19.58
C GLU A 289 3.10 19.01 20.26
N ARG A 290 3.63 17.95 19.65
CA ARG A 290 4.86 17.30 20.09
C ARG A 290 5.89 17.30 18.97
N LYS A 291 7.05 17.92 19.24
CA LYS A 291 8.19 17.88 18.33
C LYS A 291 8.92 16.55 18.47
N LEU A 292 9.04 15.83 17.36
CA LEU A 292 9.71 14.52 17.27
C LEU A 292 11.12 14.62 16.67
N LEU A 293 11.38 15.63 15.82
CA LEU A 293 12.68 15.96 15.27
C LEU A 293 12.96 17.45 15.47
N ASN A 294 14.19 17.80 15.78
CA ASN A 294 14.56 19.16 16.14
C ASN A 294 15.86 19.58 15.46
N LYS A 295 15.75 20.35 14.36
CA LYS A 295 16.84 20.95 13.59
C LYS A 295 17.95 19.94 13.22
N VAL A 296 17.54 18.85 12.57
CA VAL A 296 18.48 17.83 12.11
C VAL A 296 19.10 18.28 10.79
N ASN A 297 20.44 18.29 10.73
CA ASN A 297 21.24 18.66 9.55
C ASN A 297 22.06 17.46 9.09
N GLY A 298 22.29 17.35 7.77
CA GLY A 298 23.15 16.32 7.22
C GLY A 298 23.10 16.25 5.70
N TYR A 299 23.85 15.32 5.15
CA TYR A 299 23.95 15.04 3.72
C TYR A 299 24.24 13.57 3.46
N ALA A 300 23.83 13.08 2.30
CA ALA A 300 24.19 11.78 1.77
C ALA A 300 24.79 11.94 0.38
N LYS A 301 26.02 11.45 0.20
CA LYS A 301 26.77 11.48 -1.05
C LYS A 301 26.85 10.09 -1.64
N PRO A 302 27.00 9.96 -2.97
CA PRO A 302 27.32 8.70 -3.62
C PRO A 302 28.52 8.00 -2.98
N GLY A 303 28.41 6.68 -2.80
CA GLY A 303 29.48 5.90 -2.20
C GLY A 303 29.61 6.00 -0.68
N LEU A 304 28.67 6.66 0.01
CA LEU A 304 28.66 6.74 1.48
C LEU A 304 27.53 5.89 2.09
N MET A 305 27.90 5.17 3.13
CA MET A 305 26.98 4.41 3.96
C MET A 305 26.86 5.04 5.35
N ILE A 306 25.69 5.58 5.67
CA ILE A 306 25.44 6.35 6.89
C ILE A 306 24.63 5.51 7.87
N ALA A 307 25.16 5.30 9.08
CA ALA A 307 24.46 4.68 10.20
C ALA A 307 23.62 5.72 10.95
N LEU A 308 22.32 5.54 11.01
CA LEU A 308 21.43 6.33 11.84
C LEU A 308 21.23 5.63 13.18
N MET A 309 21.82 6.17 14.22
CA MET A 309 21.88 5.59 15.56
C MET A 309 21.17 6.43 16.61
N GLY A 310 20.81 5.82 17.72
CA GLY A 310 20.15 6.48 18.84
C GLY A 310 19.39 5.49 19.72
N ALA A 311 19.06 5.90 20.93
CA ALA A 311 18.25 5.09 21.84
C ALA A 311 16.87 4.79 21.25
N SER A 312 16.17 3.79 21.81
CA SER A 312 14.78 3.53 21.46
C SER A 312 13.93 4.79 21.73
N GLY A 313 13.14 5.19 20.73
CA GLY A 313 12.34 6.42 20.80
C GLY A 313 13.12 7.73 20.54
N ALA A 314 14.37 7.67 20.09
CA ALA A 314 15.16 8.86 19.72
C ALA A 314 14.70 9.52 18.42
N GLY A 315 13.83 8.87 17.63
CA GLY A 315 13.32 9.42 16.38
C GLY A 315 14.02 8.91 15.11
N LYS A 316 14.76 7.78 15.15
CA LYS A 316 15.49 7.22 14.00
C LYS A 316 14.56 6.92 12.81
N THR A 317 13.61 6.01 12.98
CA THR A 317 12.58 5.69 11.95
C THR A 317 11.78 6.92 11.55
N THR A 318 11.50 7.82 12.51
CA THR A 318 10.83 9.10 12.23
C THR A 318 11.67 9.96 11.28
N LEU A 319 12.97 10.10 11.52
CA LEU A 319 13.87 10.86 10.64
C LEU A 319 13.97 10.18 9.26
N LEU A 320 14.14 8.86 9.21
CA LEU A 320 14.22 8.11 7.97
C LEU A 320 12.96 8.32 7.11
N ASN A 321 11.77 8.20 7.72
CA ASN A 321 10.48 8.45 7.07
C ASN A 321 10.31 9.91 6.63
N THR A 322 10.82 10.87 7.42
CA THR A 322 10.75 12.29 7.09
C THR A 322 11.65 12.62 5.90
N LEU A 323 12.89 12.14 5.90
CA LEU A 323 13.83 12.35 4.79
C LEU A 323 13.37 11.69 3.49
N SER A 324 12.71 10.54 3.57
CA SER A 324 12.14 9.85 2.41
C SER A 324 10.77 10.38 1.98
N GLN A 325 10.24 11.41 2.64
CA GLN A 325 8.89 11.99 2.41
C GLN A 325 7.74 10.97 2.57
N ARG A 326 7.85 10.04 3.51
CA ARG A 326 6.84 8.98 3.75
C ARG A 326 6.01 9.23 5.03
N GLN A 327 6.06 10.43 5.58
CA GLN A 327 5.22 10.82 6.72
C GLN A 327 3.76 11.01 6.27
N LYS A 328 2.82 10.49 7.08
CA LYS A 328 1.38 10.56 6.80
C LYS A 328 0.66 11.67 7.55
N THR A 329 1.20 12.08 8.70
CA THR A 329 0.56 13.03 9.63
C THR A 329 1.61 13.99 10.16
N GLY A 330 1.19 15.15 10.63
CA GLY A 330 2.10 16.15 11.21
C GLY A 330 2.65 17.14 10.18
N VAL A 331 3.53 18.01 10.66
CA VAL A 331 4.15 19.09 9.87
C VAL A 331 5.66 18.91 9.85
N VAL A 332 6.24 18.82 8.66
CA VAL A 332 7.67 18.82 8.41
C VAL A 332 8.10 20.24 8.06
N GLN A 333 9.13 20.76 8.77
CA GLN A 333 9.76 22.03 8.49
C GLN A 333 11.24 21.79 8.18
N GLY A 334 11.89 22.78 7.57
CA GLY A 334 13.29 22.68 7.15
C GLY A 334 13.42 22.56 5.64
N GLU A 335 14.63 22.43 5.18
CA GLU A 335 14.97 22.41 3.76
C GLU A 335 15.56 21.04 3.37
N MET A 336 15.11 20.48 2.25
CA MET A 336 15.66 19.27 1.66
C MET A 336 15.91 19.50 0.17
N PHE A 337 17.12 19.14 -0.30
CA PHE A 337 17.55 19.37 -1.67
C PHE A 337 18.21 18.14 -2.27
N VAL A 338 17.99 17.93 -3.55
CA VAL A 338 18.75 17.02 -4.40
C VAL A 338 19.51 17.88 -5.42
N ASP A 339 20.83 17.79 -5.42
CA ASP A 339 21.70 18.58 -6.28
C ASP A 339 21.39 20.10 -6.25
N GLY A 340 21.11 20.61 -5.03
CA GLY A 340 20.78 22.00 -4.79
C GLY A 340 19.39 22.45 -5.24
N ARG A 341 18.52 21.54 -5.69
CA ARG A 341 17.13 21.80 -6.05
C ARG A 341 16.15 21.26 -5.01
N PRO A 342 15.04 21.92 -4.73
CA PRO A 342 13.97 21.38 -3.89
C PRO A 342 13.47 20.03 -4.41
N LEU A 343 12.98 19.17 -3.52
CA LEU A 343 12.49 17.83 -3.88
C LEU A 343 11.33 17.91 -4.86
N GLY A 344 11.43 17.19 -5.97
CA GLY A 344 10.38 17.06 -6.99
C GLY A 344 9.42 15.91 -6.68
N LYS A 345 8.36 15.79 -7.49
CA LYS A 345 7.37 14.70 -7.37
C LYS A 345 7.96 13.32 -7.64
N GLU A 346 9.07 13.26 -8.39
CA GLU A 346 9.81 12.06 -8.73
C GLU A 346 10.71 11.55 -7.60
N PHE A 347 10.89 12.31 -6.54
CA PHE A 347 11.83 11.98 -5.45
C PHE A 347 11.58 10.58 -4.86
N GLN A 348 10.32 10.25 -4.54
CA GLN A 348 9.97 8.93 -4.00
C GLN A 348 10.20 7.78 -4.99
N ARG A 349 10.06 8.04 -6.29
CA ARG A 349 10.35 7.06 -7.34
C ARG A 349 11.85 6.79 -7.48
N ASN A 350 12.66 7.83 -7.33
CA ASN A 350 14.11 7.78 -7.49
C ASN A 350 14.84 7.33 -6.21
N THR A 351 14.12 7.12 -5.12
CA THR A 351 14.64 6.62 -3.85
C THR A 351 14.08 5.24 -3.54
N GLY A 352 14.93 4.32 -3.07
CA GLY A 352 14.50 3.04 -2.51
C GLY A 352 14.24 3.17 -1.00
N PHE A 353 13.28 2.41 -0.49
CA PHE A 353 12.95 2.38 0.93
C PHE A 353 12.59 0.96 1.39
N CYS A 354 13.44 0.39 2.23
CA CYS A 354 13.20 -0.91 2.85
C CYS A 354 12.64 -0.70 4.26
N GLU A 355 11.43 -1.22 4.51
CA GLU A 355 10.82 -1.20 5.84
C GLU A 355 11.47 -2.21 6.79
N GLN A 356 11.27 -2.01 8.08
CA GLN A 356 11.69 -2.94 9.12
C GLN A 356 11.03 -4.31 8.93
N MET A 357 9.74 -4.33 8.58
CA MET A 357 9.00 -5.56 8.28
C MET A 357 9.05 -5.89 6.80
N ASP A 358 9.35 -7.15 6.48
CA ASP A 358 9.40 -7.65 5.11
C ASP A 358 7.99 -7.99 4.61
N LEU A 359 7.34 -7.00 4.00
CA LEU A 359 5.98 -7.12 3.48
C LEU A 359 6.00 -7.56 2.01
N HIS A 360 5.72 -8.83 1.79
CA HIS A 360 5.63 -9.43 0.46
C HIS A 360 4.34 -10.21 0.29
N ASP A 361 3.92 -10.38 -0.96
CA ASP A 361 2.88 -11.34 -1.30
C ASP A 361 3.47 -12.74 -1.18
N GLY A 362 3.02 -13.48 -0.17
CA GLY A 362 3.56 -14.81 0.15
C GLY A 362 3.34 -15.87 -0.93
N THR A 363 2.43 -15.65 -1.88
CA THR A 363 2.09 -16.58 -2.96
C THR A 363 2.92 -16.37 -4.22
N SER A 364 3.56 -15.22 -4.37
CA SER A 364 4.45 -14.90 -5.50
C SER A 364 5.82 -15.56 -5.33
N THR A 365 6.53 -15.75 -6.46
CA THR A 365 7.94 -16.17 -6.45
C THR A 365 8.87 -14.97 -6.29
N ILE A 366 10.14 -15.21 -5.98
CA ILE A 366 11.18 -14.18 -5.90
C ILE A 366 11.27 -13.42 -7.23
N ARG A 367 11.36 -14.15 -8.35
CA ARG A 367 11.44 -13.56 -9.70
C ARG A 367 10.23 -12.68 -10.00
N GLU A 368 9.03 -13.16 -9.75
CA GLU A 368 7.79 -12.39 -9.96
C GLU A 368 7.77 -11.08 -9.17
N ALA A 369 8.20 -11.09 -7.91
CA ALA A 369 8.25 -9.88 -7.08
C ALA A 369 9.24 -8.84 -7.62
N LEU A 370 10.41 -9.29 -8.08
CA LEU A 370 11.44 -8.41 -8.66
C LEU A 370 11.01 -7.86 -10.02
N GLU A 371 10.45 -8.69 -10.91
CA GLU A 371 9.91 -8.26 -12.20
C GLU A 371 8.76 -7.27 -12.03
N PHE A 372 7.86 -7.51 -11.08
CA PHE A 372 6.77 -6.60 -10.77
C PHE A 372 7.27 -5.21 -10.37
N SER A 373 8.29 -5.14 -9.51
CA SER A 373 8.92 -3.88 -9.14
C SER A 373 9.59 -3.19 -10.33
N ALA A 374 10.39 -3.92 -11.09
CA ALA A 374 11.10 -3.39 -12.25
C ALA A 374 10.14 -2.83 -13.33
N ILE A 375 9.10 -3.57 -13.66
CA ILE A 375 8.14 -3.18 -14.71
C ILE A 375 7.38 -1.91 -14.32
N LEU A 376 6.97 -1.79 -13.04
CA LEU A 376 6.15 -0.67 -12.59
C LEU A 376 6.93 0.58 -12.20
N ARG A 377 8.17 0.45 -11.72
CA ARG A 377 8.93 1.57 -11.14
C ARG A 377 10.06 2.09 -12.01
N GLN A 378 10.69 1.25 -12.86
CA GLN A 378 11.72 1.73 -13.80
C GLN A 378 11.11 2.61 -14.88
N ASP A 379 11.91 3.52 -15.43
CA ASP A 379 11.49 4.47 -16.45
C ASP A 379 10.72 3.79 -17.60
N ARG A 380 9.69 4.49 -18.09
CA ARG A 380 8.84 4.03 -19.19
C ARG A 380 9.62 3.87 -20.52
N LYS A 381 10.68 4.65 -20.70
CA LYS A 381 11.51 4.62 -21.92
C LYS A 381 12.32 3.33 -22.03
N VAL A 382 12.57 2.63 -20.90
CA VAL A 382 13.33 1.37 -20.87
C VAL A 382 12.46 0.22 -21.39
N PRO A 383 12.92 -0.53 -22.42
CA PRO A 383 12.20 -1.69 -22.95
C PRO A 383 11.99 -2.78 -21.89
N ARG A 384 10.88 -3.52 -21.97
CA ARG A 384 10.58 -4.60 -21.02
C ARG A 384 11.67 -5.67 -20.95
N ALA A 385 12.27 -6.02 -22.10
CA ALA A 385 13.34 -7.02 -22.15
C ALA A 385 14.58 -6.58 -21.33
N GLU A 386 14.93 -5.30 -21.40
CA GLU A 386 16.04 -4.74 -20.64
C GLU A 386 15.73 -4.71 -19.12
N LYS A 387 14.48 -4.41 -18.76
CA LYS A 387 14.04 -4.47 -17.35
C LYS A 387 14.15 -5.89 -16.78
N ILE A 388 13.79 -6.91 -17.57
CA ILE A 388 13.90 -8.32 -17.15
C ILE A 388 15.36 -8.73 -17.05
N ALA A 389 16.20 -8.38 -18.04
CA ALA A 389 17.63 -8.66 -18.00
C ALA A 389 18.33 -7.97 -16.79
N TYR A 390 17.83 -6.81 -16.39
CA TYR A 390 18.31 -6.16 -15.17
C TYR A 390 17.88 -6.92 -13.90
N VAL A 391 16.67 -7.49 -13.88
CA VAL A 391 16.21 -8.34 -12.78
C VAL A 391 17.08 -9.57 -12.61
N ASP A 392 17.53 -10.21 -13.72
CA ASP A 392 18.46 -11.34 -13.67
C ASP A 392 19.76 -10.95 -12.94
N LYS A 393 20.33 -9.78 -13.27
CA LYS A 393 21.53 -9.26 -12.59
C LYS A 393 21.29 -8.98 -11.09
N VAL A 394 20.09 -8.49 -10.73
CA VAL A 394 19.74 -8.27 -9.33
C VAL A 394 19.61 -9.61 -8.57
N ILE A 395 19.06 -10.65 -9.20
CA ILE A 395 18.97 -11.99 -8.60
C ILE A 395 20.37 -12.56 -8.34
N ASP A 396 21.29 -12.43 -9.32
CA ASP A 396 22.69 -12.84 -9.18
C ASP A 396 23.37 -12.11 -8.02
N LEU A 397 23.23 -10.80 -7.98
CA LEU A 397 23.82 -9.96 -6.94
C LEU A 397 23.31 -10.29 -5.53
N LEU A 398 22.05 -10.71 -5.41
CA LEU A 398 21.43 -11.11 -4.14
C LEU A 398 21.80 -12.54 -3.74
N GLU A 399 22.51 -13.29 -4.58
CA GLU A 399 22.82 -14.72 -4.39
C GLU A 399 21.53 -15.57 -4.21
N LEU A 400 20.49 -15.28 -5.02
CA LEU A 400 19.20 -15.96 -4.95
C LEU A 400 18.88 -16.80 -6.21
N ASN A 401 19.87 -17.11 -7.05
CA ASN A 401 19.69 -17.82 -8.32
C ASN A 401 19.00 -19.16 -8.16
N ASP A 402 19.47 -19.97 -7.20
CA ASP A 402 18.95 -21.31 -6.97
C ASP A 402 17.51 -21.33 -6.42
N MET A 403 17.04 -20.17 -5.92
CA MET A 403 15.74 -20.00 -5.28
C MET A 403 14.82 -19.04 -6.01
N GLN A 404 15.17 -18.57 -7.22
CA GLN A 404 14.41 -17.54 -7.93
C GLN A 404 12.93 -17.88 -8.15
N ASP A 405 12.61 -19.17 -8.30
CA ASP A 405 11.26 -19.69 -8.50
C ASP A 405 10.61 -20.17 -7.19
N ALA A 406 11.29 -20.00 -6.05
CA ALA A 406 10.73 -20.34 -4.75
C ALA A 406 9.62 -19.35 -4.35
N ILE A 407 8.57 -19.88 -3.72
CA ILE A 407 7.46 -19.09 -3.18
C ILE A 407 7.96 -18.31 -1.96
N ILE A 408 7.66 -17.02 -1.89
CA ILE A 408 8.17 -16.11 -0.84
C ILE A 408 7.81 -16.57 0.58
N SER A 409 6.64 -17.20 0.77
CA SER A 409 6.25 -17.75 2.08
C SER A 409 7.17 -18.84 2.60
N SER A 410 7.91 -19.53 1.73
CA SER A 410 8.85 -20.60 2.10
C SER A 410 10.25 -20.09 2.46
N LEU A 411 10.53 -18.81 2.24
CA LEU A 411 11.86 -18.22 2.46
C LEU A 411 12.16 -18.04 3.96
N GLY A 412 13.41 -18.27 4.33
CA GLY A 412 13.97 -17.90 5.62
C GLY A 412 14.05 -16.36 5.81
N VAL A 413 14.37 -15.93 7.03
CA VAL A 413 14.39 -14.49 7.37
C VAL A 413 15.45 -13.75 6.57
N GLU A 414 16.65 -14.31 6.42
CA GLU A 414 17.73 -13.69 5.64
C GLU A 414 17.37 -13.53 4.16
N GLN A 415 16.89 -14.61 3.52
CA GLN A 415 16.52 -14.57 2.10
C GLN A 415 15.37 -13.57 1.86
N ARG A 416 14.43 -13.50 2.79
CA ARG A 416 13.32 -12.54 2.71
C ARG A 416 13.83 -11.10 2.84
N LYS A 417 14.80 -10.84 3.71
CA LYS A 417 15.43 -9.53 3.85
C LYS A 417 16.22 -9.16 2.59
N ARG A 418 17.00 -10.11 2.00
CA ARG A 418 17.68 -9.93 0.73
C ARG A 418 16.68 -9.60 -0.40
N LEU A 419 15.53 -10.30 -0.45
CA LEU A 419 14.47 -10.01 -1.40
C LEU A 419 13.89 -8.60 -1.22
N THR A 420 13.66 -8.16 0.03
CA THR A 420 13.16 -6.80 0.30
C THR A 420 14.09 -5.73 -0.27
N ILE A 421 15.40 -5.89 -0.06
CA ILE A 421 16.40 -5.00 -0.66
C ILE A 421 16.39 -5.13 -2.18
N GLY A 422 16.28 -6.36 -2.70
CA GLY A 422 16.22 -6.64 -4.13
C GLY A 422 15.05 -6.00 -4.85
N VAL A 423 13.87 -5.99 -4.24
CA VAL A 423 12.67 -5.32 -4.79
C VAL A 423 12.89 -3.82 -4.95
N GLU A 424 13.60 -3.20 -4.01
CA GLU A 424 13.97 -1.79 -4.12
C GLU A 424 15.07 -1.56 -5.17
N LEU A 425 16.07 -2.44 -5.25
CA LEU A 425 17.11 -2.39 -6.28
C LEU A 425 16.55 -2.62 -7.68
N ALA A 426 15.58 -3.54 -7.83
CA ALA A 426 14.92 -3.81 -9.11
C ALA A 426 14.20 -2.57 -9.68
N ALA A 427 13.79 -1.62 -8.83
CA ALA A 427 13.28 -0.33 -9.25
C ALA A 427 14.34 0.59 -9.86
N LYS A 428 15.63 0.26 -9.74
CA LYS A 428 16.78 1.04 -10.20
C LYS A 428 16.80 2.47 -9.62
N PRO A 429 16.83 2.62 -8.27
CA PRO A 429 16.81 3.93 -7.64
C PRO A 429 18.08 4.72 -8.01
N SER A 430 17.89 5.93 -8.52
CA SER A 430 19.00 6.78 -9.00
C SER A 430 19.61 7.69 -7.92
N LEU A 431 18.93 7.86 -6.77
CA LEU A 431 19.37 8.75 -5.71
C LEU A 431 20.03 8.01 -4.56
N LEU A 432 19.23 7.37 -3.72
CA LEU A 432 19.71 6.69 -2.52
C LEU A 432 18.74 5.62 -2.03
N LEU A 433 19.25 4.75 -1.16
CA LEU A 433 18.49 3.74 -0.44
C LEU A 433 18.34 4.11 1.02
N PHE A 434 17.12 4.11 1.50
CA PHE A 434 16.78 4.17 2.92
C PHE A 434 16.44 2.77 3.43
N LEU A 435 17.06 2.35 4.53
CA LEU A 435 16.77 1.05 5.14
C LEU A 435 16.45 1.23 6.62
N ASP A 436 15.30 0.73 7.04
CA ASP A 436 14.90 0.75 8.45
C ASP A 436 15.19 -0.60 9.11
N GLU A 437 16.20 -0.63 9.97
CA GLU A 437 16.70 -1.80 10.71
C GLU A 437 16.88 -3.06 9.85
N PRO A 438 17.69 -3.05 8.78
CA PRO A 438 17.85 -4.19 7.86
C PRO A 438 18.44 -5.43 8.52
N THR A 439 19.01 -5.34 9.69
CA THR A 439 19.60 -6.44 10.46
C THR A 439 18.69 -6.94 11.59
N SER A 440 17.50 -6.39 11.74
CA SER A 440 16.56 -6.80 12.80
C SER A 440 16.05 -8.23 12.55
N GLY A 441 16.09 -9.06 13.58
CA GLY A 441 15.66 -10.47 13.52
C GLY A 441 16.63 -11.43 12.85
N LEU A 442 17.85 -10.96 12.51
CA LEU A 442 18.93 -11.79 11.96
C LEU A 442 19.94 -12.16 13.05
N ASP A 443 20.55 -13.33 12.93
CA ASP A 443 21.73 -13.70 13.68
C ASP A 443 22.96 -12.87 13.24
N SER A 444 24.05 -12.93 13.99
CA SER A 444 25.22 -12.08 13.76
C SER A 444 25.89 -12.32 12.41
N GLN A 445 25.87 -13.54 11.90
CA GLN A 445 26.48 -13.89 10.62
C GLN A 445 25.64 -13.37 9.45
N SER A 446 24.33 -13.63 9.48
CA SER A 446 23.38 -13.10 8.47
C SER A 446 23.34 -11.57 8.47
N ALA A 447 23.37 -10.94 9.66
CA ALA A 447 23.46 -9.48 9.77
C ALA A 447 24.73 -8.93 9.12
N TYR A 448 25.88 -9.59 9.35
CA TYR A 448 27.15 -9.20 8.71
C TYR A 448 27.10 -9.38 7.18
N SER A 449 26.52 -10.47 6.70
CA SER A 449 26.33 -10.74 5.28
C SER A 449 25.52 -9.62 4.60
N ILE A 450 24.40 -9.21 5.20
CA ILE A 450 23.56 -8.11 4.68
C ILE A 450 24.34 -6.78 4.68
N ILE A 451 25.03 -6.42 5.76
CA ILE A 451 25.77 -5.15 5.82
C ILE A 451 26.95 -5.16 4.83
N ARG A 452 27.65 -6.28 4.67
CA ARG A 452 28.70 -6.43 3.65
C ARG A 452 28.17 -6.27 2.24
N PHE A 453 26.99 -6.83 1.96
CA PHE A 453 26.29 -6.64 0.70
C PHE A 453 25.96 -5.16 0.46
N LEU A 454 25.40 -4.45 1.46
CA LEU A 454 25.15 -3.01 1.35
C LEU A 454 26.42 -2.21 1.14
N LYS A 455 27.54 -2.62 1.75
CA LYS A 455 28.87 -1.98 1.53
C LYS A 455 29.37 -2.17 0.09
N LYS A 456 29.14 -3.32 -0.53
CA LYS A 456 29.43 -3.53 -1.96
C LYS A 456 28.61 -2.58 -2.84
N LEU A 457 27.31 -2.38 -2.53
CA LEU A 457 26.45 -1.41 -3.25
C LEU A 457 26.97 0.03 -3.11
N THR A 458 27.45 0.42 -1.95
CA THR A 458 28.05 1.76 -1.77
C THR A 458 29.35 1.90 -2.54
N ALA A 459 30.20 0.88 -2.57
CA ALA A 459 31.41 0.88 -3.37
C ALA A 459 31.11 1.03 -4.89
N ALA A 460 29.96 0.53 -5.37
CA ALA A 460 29.47 0.75 -6.72
C ALA A 460 28.88 2.16 -6.96
N GLY A 461 28.84 3.02 -5.94
CA GLY A 461 28.38 4.42 -6.04
C GLY A 461 26.98 4.69 -5.48
N GLN A 462 26.29 3.70 -4.87
CA GLN A 462 25.00 3.93 -4.25
C GLN A 462 25.16 4.66 -2.90
N ALA A 463 24.36 5.70 -2.64
CA ALA A 463 24.25 6.29 -1.31
C ALA A 463 23.26 5.50 -0.46
N ILE A 464 23.60 5.22 0.80
CA ILE A 464 22.76 4.44 1.72
C ILE A 464 22.63 5.16 3.07
N VAL A 465 21.38 5.28 3.55
CA VAL A 465 21.08 5.72 4.93
C VAL A 465 20.32 4.59 5.63
N CYS A 466 20.91 4.07 6.69
CA CYS A 466 20.43 2.86 7.35
C CYS A 466 20.26 3.09 8.85
N THR A 467 19.06 2.84 9.39
CA THR A 467 18.91 2.77 10.86
C THR A 467 19.50 1.47 11.34
N ILE A 468 20.26 1.55 12.43
CA ILE A 468 20.84 0.36 13.04
C ILE A 468 20.66 0.38 14.56
N HIS A 469 20.32 -0.77 15.13
CA HIS A 469 20.09 -0.92 16.55
C HIS A 469 21.22 -1.74 17.19
N GLN A 470 22.02 -1.13 18.06
CA GLN A 470 23.10 -1.77 18.82
C GLN A 470 24.02 -2.68 17.97
N PRO A 471 24.71 -2.14 16.94
CA PRO A 471 25.57 -2.96 16.11
C PRO A 471 26.79 -3.48 16.88
N SER A 472 27.25 -4.68 16.52
CA SER A 472 28.55 -5.19 16.99
C SER A 472 29.69 -4.29 16.53
N SER A 473 30.87 -4.42 17.13
CA SER A 473 32.06 -3.65 16.73
C SER A 473 32.47 -3.91 15.28
N VAL A 474 32.24 -5.12 14.78
CA VAL A 474 32.54 -5.49 13.39
C VAL A 474 31.53 -4.84 12.43
N LEU A 475 30.24 -4.78 12.80
CA LEU A 475 29.21 -4.18 11.98
C LEU A 475 29.37 -2.67 11.84
N ILE A 476 29.64 -1.96 12.93
CA ILE A 476 29.75 -0.49 12.90
C ILE A 476 30.92 -0.02 12.04
N GLN A 477 32.00 -0.80 11.93
CA GLN A 477 33.16 -0.50 11.10
C GLN A 477 32.87 -0.54 9.59
N GLN A 478 31.77 -1.15 9.17
CA GLN A 478 31.39 -1.17 7.76
C GLN A 478 30.78 0.17 7.31
N PHE A 479 30.36 1.02 8.23
CA PHE A 479 29.76 2.31 7.93
C PHE A 479 30.82 3.41 7.83
N ASP A 480 30.60 4.35 6.91
CA ASP A 480 31.50 5.48 6.69
C ASP A 480 31.20 6.63 7.67
N MET A 481 29.92 6.88 7.92
CA MET A 481 29.47 7.98 8.78
C MET A 481 28.40 7.50 9.76
N VAL A 482 28.25 8.24 10.84
CA VAL A 482 27.17 8.04 11.80
C VAL A 482 26.42 9.33 12.07
N LEU A 483 25.09 9.27 12.05
CA LEU A 483 24.17 10.29 12.54
C LEU A 483 23.53 9.78 13.83
N ALA A 484 23.84 10.43 14.93
CA ALA A 484 23.43 9.99 16.25
C ALA A 484 22.39 10.93 16.86
N LEU A 485 21.24 10.36 17.27
CA LEU A 485 20.08 11.08 17.81
C LEU A 485 19.81 10.74 19.27
N ASN A 486 19.49 11.77 20.06
CA ASN A 486 18.93 11.67 21.41
C ASN A 486 17.39 11.69 21.38
N PRO A 487 16.71 11.21 22.46
CA PRO A 487 15.28 11.37 22.61
C PRO A 487 14.82 12.82 22.39
N GLY A 488 13.76 12.97 21.56
CA GLY A 488 13.30 14.28 21.10
C GLY A 488 13.88 14.69 19.74
N GLY A 489 14.57 13.77 19.04
CA GLY A 489 15.06 13.97 17.68
C GLY A 489 16.18 15.00 17.57
N ASN A 490 17.00 15.11 18.62
CA ASN A 490 18.11 16.05 18.65
C ASN A 490 19.40 15.35 18.23
N THR A 491 20.12 15.94 17.27
CA THR A 491 21.45 15.46 16.88
C THR A 491 22.48 15.77 17.96
N PHE A 492 23.33 14.80 18.30
CA PHE A 492 24.46 15.00 19.18
C PHE A 492 25.81 14.60 18.55
N TYR A 493 25.78 13.98 17.37
CA TYR A 493 26.93 13.76 16.53
C TYR A 493 26.48 13.46 15.07
N PHE A 494 27.15 14.03 14.09
CA PHE A 494 27.10 13.66 12.69
C PHE A 494 28.48 13.82 12.06
N GLY A 495 29.09 12.73 11.66
CA GLY A 495 30.42 12.75 11.06
C GLY A 495 30.94 11.37 10.74
N PRO A 496 32.20 11.29 10.24
CA PRO A 496 32.86 10.03 9.97
C PRO A 496 33.05 9.20 11.24
N ILE A 497 33.06 7.88 11.05
CA ILE A 497 33.36 6.97 12.17
C ILE A 497 34.86 6.84 12.36
N GLY A 498 35.60 6.84 11.24
CA GLY A 498 37.03 6.63 11.21
C GLY A 498 37.44 5.18 11.49
N GLU A 499 38.71 4.86 11.25
CA GLU A 499 39.23 3.52 11.50
C GLU A 499 39.13 3.19 13.01
N ASN A 500 38.50 2.07 13.33
CA ASN A 500 38.20 1.66 14.72
C ASN A 500 37.44 2.71 15.57
N GLY A 501 36.67 3.59 14.91
CA GLY A 501 35.89 4.63 15.59
C GLY A 501 36.70 5.83 16.06
N LYS A 502 37.89 6.06 15.51
CA LYS A 502 38.83 7.09 15.92
C LYS A 502 38.18 8.48 15.97
N ASP A 503 37.46 8.88 14.95
CA ASP A 503 36.90 10.23 14.83
C ASP A 503 35.81 10.46 15.90
N VAL A 504 34.99 9.46 16.16
CA VAL A 504 33.99 9.48 17.25
C VAL A 504 34.68 9.59 18.61
N ILE A 505 35.74 8.79 18.86
CA ILE A 505 36.49 8.79 20.14
C ILE A 505 37.18 10.11 20.36
N GLU A 506 37.79 10.70 19.33
CA GLU A 506 38.45 12.02 19.41
C GLU A 506 37.42 13.14 19.72
N TYR A 507 36.25 13.11 19.07
CA TYR A 507 35.20 14.10 19.34
C TYR A 507 34.78 14.13 20.82
N PHE A 508 34.49 12.97 21.42
CA PHE A 508 34.11 12.89 22.83
C PHE A 508 35.30 13.07 23.77
N GLY A 509 36.49 12.60 23.35
CA GLY A 509 37.73 12.76 24.09
C GLY A 509 38.14 14.23 24.31
N ALA A 510 38.00 15.05 23.25
CA ALA A 510 38.23 16.49 23.33
C ALA A 510 37.28 17.20 24.32
N ARG A 511 36.13 16.59 24.61
CA ARG A 511 35.11 17.08 25.56
C ARG A 511 35.18 16.38 26.95
N GLY A 512 36.29 15.71 27.22
CA GLY A 512 36.58 15.10 28.52
C GLY A 512 35.96 13.74 28.79
N VAL A 513 35.44 13.08 27.75
CA VAL A 513 34.86 11.73 27.86
C VAL A 513 35.70 10.72 27.10
N LYS A 514 36.46 9.90 27.83
CA LYS A 514 37.33 8.87 27.24
C LYS A 514 36.57 7.57 27.03
N CYS A 515 36.73 6.97 25.86
CA CYS A 515 36.21 5.64 25.55
C CYS A 515 37.09 4.59 26.25
N PRO A 516 36.52 3.63 27.00
CA PRO A 516 37.28 2.52 27.55
C PRO A 516 37.85 1.65 26.40
N PRO A 517 39.09 1.12 26.51
CA PRO A 517 39.77 0.41 25.42
C PRO A 517 39.04 -0.84 24.88
N ALA A 518 38.25 -1.50 25.71
CA ALA A 518 37.53 -2.72 25.35
C ALA A 518 36.08 -2.47 24.95
N LYS A 519 35.65 -1.20 24.88
CA LYS A 519 34.24 -0.89 24.63
C LYS A 519 33.95 -0.68 23.16
N ASN A 520 32.83 -1.26 22.68
CA ASN A 520 32.30 -1.00 21.33
C ASN A 520 31.98 0.49 21.18
N VAL A 521 32.48 1.11 20.11
CA VAL A 521 32.29 2.56 19.83
C VAL A 521 30.81 2.90 19.70
N ALA A 522 29.99 2.03 19.10
CA ALA A 522 28.54 2.21 18.98
C ALA A 522 27.85 2.24 20.36
N GLU A 523 28.23 1.32 21.26
CA GLU A 523 27.74 1.29 22.64
C GLU A 523 28.22 2.49 23.45
N PHE A 524 29.50 2.85 23.30
CA PHE A 524 30.07 4.05 23.92
C PHE A 524 29.32 5.32 23.53
N LEU A 525 29.01 5.49 22.24
CA LEU A 525 28.27 6.63 21.70
C LEU A 525 26.86 6.71 22.32
N LEU A 526 26.13 5.61 22.35
CA LEU A 526 24.76 5.55 22.89
C LEU A 526 24.71 5.77 24.38
N GLU A 527 25.64 5.18 25.15
CA GLU A 527 25.68 5.38 26.61
C GLU A 527 26.07 6.80 27.00
N THR A 528 27.01 7.40 26.27
CA THR A 528 27.46 8.78 26.53
C THR A 528 26.30 9.76 26.36
N ALA A 529 25.43 9.50 25.39
CA ALA A 529 24.22 10.30 25.14
C ALA A 529 23.16 10.17 26.24
N ILE A 530 22.95 8.95 26.76
CA ILE A 530 21.89 8.64 27.75
C ILE A 530 22.34 9.02 29.18
N LYS A 531 23.63 8.86 29.50
CA LYS A 531 24.20 9.14 30.84
C LYS A 531 25.09 10.37 30.76
N PRO A 532 24.55 11.60 30.80
CA PRO A 532 25.34 12.80 30.70
C PRO A 532 26.35 12.87 31.88
N LYS A 533 27.64 12.94 31.55
CA LYS A 533 28.67 13.19 32.56
C LYS A 533 28.56 14.63 33.04
N LYS A 534 28.98 14.84 34.28
CA LYS A 534 29.12 16.18 34.85
C LYS A 534 30.49 16.75 34.50
N ARG A 535 30.57 18.03 34.18
CA ARG A 535 31.79 18.78 34.06
C ARG A 535 32.44 18.91 35.45
N ALA A 536 33.68 19.37 35.50
CA ALA A 536 34.41 19.63 36.76
C ALA A 536 33.70 20.64 37.68
N ASP A 537 32.87 21.51 37.11
CA ASP A 537 32.01 22.48 37.80
C ASP A 537 30.68 21.89 38.32
N GLY A 538 30.42 20.59 38.11
CA GLY A 538 29.22 19.91 38.54
C GLY A 538 28.04 20.03 37.59
N THR A 539 28.12 20.79 36.48
CA THR A 539 27.07 20.93 35.47
C THR A 539 26.98 19.70 34.60
N LYS A 540 25.75 19.29 34.24
CA LYS A 540 25.54 18.19 33.30
C LYS A 540 25.85 18.67 31.88
N ILE A 541 26.56 17.84 31.11
CA ILE A 541 26.82 18.13 29.70
C ILE A 541 25.54 17.87 28.91
N ASP A 542 25.00 18.87 28.23
CA ASP A 542 23.98 18.71 27.20
C ASP A 542 24.68 18.48 25.86
N TRP A 543 24.68 17.21 25.41
CA TRP A 543 25.33 16.81 24.15
C TRP A 543 24.74 17.44 22.92
N ASN A 544 23.45 17.83 22.94
CA ASN A 544 22.82 18.50 21.83
C ASN A 544 23.28 19.95 21.69
N GLU A 545 23.43 20.64 22.81
CA GLU A 545 23.97 21.99 22.85
C GLU A 545 25.47 22.00 22.51
N GLU A 546 26.23 21.04 23.03
CA GLU A 546 27.66 20.85 22.70
C GLU A 546 27.84 20.60 21.18
N TRP A 547 26.97 19.76 20.58
CA TRP A 547 27.01 19.53 19.15
C TRP A 547 26.71 20.80 18.36
N ARG A 548 25.63 21.50 18.68
CA ARG A 548 25.22 22.72 17.94
C ARG A 548 26.29 23.81 17.95
N ASN A 549 27.03 23.92 19.05
CA ASN A 549 28.10 24.91 19.22
C ASN A 549 29.48 24.40 18.78
N SER A 550 29.55 23.18 18.22
CA SER A 550 30.80 22.56 17.83
C SER A 550 31.29 23.03 16.46
N LYS A 551 32.61 22.99 16.26
CA LYS A 551 33.23 23.26 14.95
C LYS A 551 32.80 22.21 13.91
N GLU A 552 32.61 20.99 14.36
CA GLU A 552 32.17 19.85 13.51
C GLU A 552 30.75 20.09 12.97
N ALA A 553 29.83 20.59 13.81
CA ALA A 553 28.48 20.93 13.34
C ALA A 553 28.49 22.09 12.33
N GLN A 554 29.36 23.10 12.57
CA GLN A 554 29.52 24.20 11.62
C GLN A 554 30.12 23.71 10.30
N ALA A 555 31.10 22.81 10.34
CA ALA A 555 31.66 22.19 9.14
C ALA A 555 30.62 21.41 8.33
N VAL A 556 29.67 20.74 8.98
CA VAL A 556 28.54 20.08 8.29
C VAL A 556 27.63 21.09 7.57
N ILE A 557 27.34 22.22 8.22
CA ILE A 557 26.53 23.28 7.60
C ILE A 557 27.27 23.91 6.42
N ASP A 558 28.55 24.18 6.57
CA ASP A 558 29.39 24.75 5.50
C ASP A 558 29.51 23.78 4.31
N GLU A 559 29.62 22.50 4.58
CA GLU A 559 29.61 21.45 3.54
C GLU A 559 28.26 21.40 2.81
N ILE A 560 27.12 21.44 3.52
CA ILE A 560 25.78 21.49 2.93
C ILE A 560 25.65 22.71 1.99
N ASP A 561 26.09 23.89 2.46
CA ASP A 561 26.05 25.12 1.67
C ASP A 561 27.01 25.06 0.46
N GLY A 562 28.16 24.45 0.61
CA GLY A 562 29.13 24.18 -0.46
C GLY A 562 28.56 23.28 -1.55
N LEU A 563 27.97 22.14 -1.16
CA LEU A 563 27.33 21.18 -2.05
C LEU A 563 26.14 21.79 -2.80
N LYS A 564 25.33 22.58 -2.11
CA LYS A 564 24.20 23.31 -2.72
C LYS A 564 24.68 24.29 -3.81
N ARG A 565 25.78 25.00 -3.59
CA ARG A 565 26.36 25.96 -4.55
C ARG A 565 27.03 25.30 -5.74
N MET A 566 27.80 24.24 -5.53
CA MET A 566 28.53 23.53 -6.60
C MET A 566 27.56 22.91 -7.60
N ARG A 567 26.55 22.19 -7.12
CA ARG A 567 25.60 21.47 -7.98
C ARG A 567 24.59 22.40 -8.65
N SER A 568 24.19 23.51 -8.02
CA SER A 568 23.31 24.51 -8.65
C SER A 568 23.92 25.10 -9.93
N LYS A 569 25.25 25.20 -10.02
CA LYS A 569 25.96 25.71 -11.22
C LYS A 569 26.08 24.67 -12.33
N SER A 570 26.29 23.38 -12.03
CA SER A 570 26.52 22.32 -13.02
C SER A 570 25.25 21.86 -13.76
N VAL A 571 24.08 22.10 -13.18
CA VAL A 571 22.80 21.58 -13.70
C VAL A 571 22.12 22.58 -14.66
N HIS A 572 22.62 23.81 -14.80
CA HIS A 572 22.08 24.76 -15.78
C HIS A 572 22.25 24.32 -17.26
N GLU A 573 23.10 23.31 -17.54
CA GLU A 573 23.43 22.91 -18.91
C GLU A 573 22.75 21.63 -19.42
N SER A 574 22.03 20.84 -18.61
CA SER A 574 21.68 19.48 -19.05
C SER A 574 20.35 18.87 -18.63
N GLN A 575 19.24 19.60 -18.52
CA GLN A 575 17.94 18.90 -18.52
C GLN A 575 16.79 19.78 -19.01
N SER A 576 16.25 19.44 -20.19
CA SER A 576 14.86 19.65 -20.57
C SER A 576 13.95 19.11 -19.45
N GLN A 577 13.02 19.94 -18.99
CA GLN A 577 11.93 19.55 -18.08
C GLN A 577 11.08 18.46 -18.78
N ASP A 578 11.54 17.20 -18.74
CA ASP A 578 10.67 16.08 -18.95
C ASP A 578 9.69 16.06 -17.77
N GLU A 579 8.40 15.97 -18.07
CA GLU A 579 7.30 16.00 -17.10
C GLU A 579 7.58 15.00 -15.95
N ALA A 580 8.02 15.52 -14.81
CA ALA A 580 8.33 14.74 -13.64
C ALA A 580 7.03 14.12 -13.08
N THR A 581 6.81 12.83 -13.38
CA THR A 581 5.63 12.10 -12.95
C THR A 581 5.92 11.31 -11.67
N GLU A 582 4.95 11.29 -10.75
CA GLU A 582 5.02 10.53 -9.50
C GLU A 582 5.17 9.01 -9.75
N PHE A 583 4.55 8.49 -10.82
CA PHE A 583 4.57 7.07 -11.20
C PHE A 583 5.22 6.90 -12.57
N ALA A 584 6.11 5.91 -12.71
CA ALA A 584 6.78 5.61 -13.97
C ALA A 584 5.84 4.94 -14.99
N ALA A 585 5.02 3.97 -14.54
CA ALA A 585 4.12 3.22 -15.41
C ALA A 585 2.79 3.96 -15.62
N PRO A 586 2.19 3.92 -16.84
CA PRO A 586 0.86 4.45 -17.08
C PRO A 586 -0.21 3.60 -16.37
N VAL A 587 -1.36 4.21 -16.05
CA VAL A 587 -2.46 3.56 -15.30
C VAL A 587 -2.90 2.24 -15.93
N TRP A 588 -2.96 2.18 -17.26
CA TRP A 588 -3.32 0.94 -17.98
C TRP A 588 -2.36 -0.21 -17.69
N LEU A 589 -1.05 0.04 -17.75
CA LEU A 589 -0.04 -0.99 -17.44
C LEU A 589 -0.12 -1.42 -15.98
N GLN A 590 -0.30 -0.46 -15.07
CA GLN A 590 -0.51 -0.75 -13.65
C GLN A 590 -1.72 -1.67 -13.44
N THR A 591 -2.87 -1.33 -14.06
CA THR A 591 -4.10 -2.13 -13.98
C THR A 591 -3.89 -3.54 -14.52
N THR A 592 -3.27 -3.67 -15.71
CA THR A 592 -3.01 -4.98 -16.34
C THR A 592 -2.12 -5.86 -15.46
N MET A 593 -1.03 -5.31 -14.91
CA MET A 593 -0.12 -6.05 -14.05
C MET A 593 -0.79 -6.47 -12.73
N LEU A 594 -1.61 -5.59 -12.15
CA LEU A 594 -2.37 -5.90 -10.94
C LEU A 594 -3.45 -6.95 -11.19
N THR A 595 -4.17 -6.87 -12.31
CA THR A 595 -5.16 -7.91 -12.70
C THR A 595 -4.48 -9.26 -12.88
N LYS A 596 -3.33 -9.30 -13.59
CA LYS A 596 -2.56 -10.55 -13.78
C LYS A 596 -2.09 -11.15 -12.44
N ARG A 597 -1.83 -10.33 -11.43
CA ARG A 597 -1.40 -10.79 -10.11
C ARG A 597 -2.53 -11.41 -9.27
N VAL A 598 -3.78 -11.06 -9.57
CA VAL A 598 -4.96 -11.63 -8.88
C VAL A 598 -5.28 -13.04 -9.39
N PHE A 599 -4.97 -13.33 -10.63
CA PHE A 599 -5.12 -14.64 -11.30
C PHE A 599 -3.78 -15.37 -11.35
#